data_4f8919356283a7c91c067e181ed8a661
#
_entry.id   4f8919356283a7c91c067e181ed8a661
#
_cell.length_a   1.000
_cell.length_b   1.000
_cell.length_c   1.000
_cell.angle_alpha   90.00
_cell.angle_beta   90.00
_cell.angle_gamma   90.00
#
_symmetry.space_group_name_H-M   'P 1'
#
loop_
_entity.id
_entity.type
_entity.pdbx_description
1 polymer ?
#
loop_
_entity_poly.entity_id
_entity_poly.type
_entity_poly.pdbx_seq_one_letter_code
_entity_poly.pdbx_strand_id
1 'polypeptide(L)'
;MIKKNISKFRNSLRSNKNYHKIIKKIDLSNIKFKFNSEEKLDLLITGVNEFMVQRLDSKSIDENISFFLQNMKRYRILVSVMDEYSTNANATYKEQIIKKLRVYSYKTISNIIDDAISRGYFKYINLPNKTNKEKIKKFRPTTTLVSSYVNWTLLHVRNINKFLKLIK
;
A
#
# COMPACT_ATOMS: atom_id res chain seq x y z
N MET A 1 -4.28 -6.33 -26.79
CA MET A 1 -5.53 -6.54 -26.01
C MET A 1 -5.93 -5.34 -25.15
N ILE A 2 -5.01 -4.65 -24.49
CA ILE A 2 -5.25 -3.49 -23.61
C ILE A 2 -5.94 -2.32 -24.34
N LYS A 3 -5.52 -1.95 -25.56
CA LYS A 3 -6.11 -0.84 -26.33
C LYS A 3 -7.62 -1.01 -26.64
N LYS A 4 -8.10 -2.24 -26.86
CA LYS A 4 -9.53 -2.53 -27.12
C LYS A 4 -10.40 -2.33 -25.86
N ASN A 5 -9.87 -2.63 -24.68
CA ASN A 5 -10.62 -2.44 -23.42
C ASN A 5 -10.71 -0.97 -23.03
N ILE A 6 -9.66 -0.18 -23.30
CA ILE A 6 -9.64 1.27 -23.05
C ILE A 6 -10.71 1.98 -23.92
N SER A 7 -10.84 1.58 -25.20
CA SER A 7 -11.86 2.19 -26.09
C SER A 7 -13.29 1.85 -25.65
N LYS A 8 -13.55 0.63 -25.20
CA LYS A 8 -14.87 0.23 -24.67
C LYS A 8 -15.22 0.99 -23.38
N PHE A 9 -14.24 1.17 -22.49
CA PHE A 9 -14.43 1.91 -21.25
C PHE A 9 -14.69 3.40 -21.52
N ARG A 10 -13.94 4.03 -22.43
CA ARG A 10 -14.18 5.41 -22.88
C ARG A 10 -15.59 5.60 -23.46
N ASN A 11 -16.05 4.68 -24.28
CA ASN A 11 -17.40 4.76 -24.86
C ASN A 11 -18.49 4.57 -23.81
N SER A 12 -18.28 3.74 -22.80
CA SER A 12 -19.17 3.55 -21.65
C SER A 12 -19.30 4.82 -20.80
N LEU A 13 -18.22 5.54 -20.55
CA LEU A 13 -18.23 6.79 -19.79
C LEU A 13 -18.92 7.93 -20.57
N ARG A 14 -18.62 8.07 -21.87
CA ARG A 14 -19.21 9.11 -22.73
C ARG A 14 -20.73 8.97 -22.91
N SER A 15 -21.26 7.75 -22.84
CA SER A 15 -22.70 7.51 -22.91
C SER A 15 -23.45 7.80 -21.60
N ASN A 16 -22.73 8.11 -20.52
CA ASN A 16 -23.31 8.25 -19.20
C ASN A 16 -23.72 9.71 -18.94
N LYS A 17 -25.03 9.98 -19.03
CA LYS A 17 -25.66 11.30 -18.72
C LYS A 17 -25.35 11.81 -17.29
N ASN A 18 -24.69 11.02 -16.45
CA ASN A 18 -24.30 11.36 -15.08
C ASN A 18 -22.87 11.85 -14.94
N TYR A 19 -22.09 11.99 -16.03
CA TYR A 19 -20.69 12.40 -16.02
C TYR A 19 -20.45 13.67 -15.16
N HIS A 20 -21.20 14.74 -15.42
CA HIS A 20 -21.09 15.99 -14.65
C HIS A 20 -21.47 15.84 -13.16
N LYS A 21 -22.35 14.87 -12.83
CA LYS A 21 -22.68 14.57 -11.43
C LYS A 21 -21.54 13.82 -10.72
N ILE A 22 -20.81 13.01 -11.45
CA ILE A 22 -19.64 12.27 -10.91
C ILE A 22 -18.52 13.26 -10.62
N ILE A 23 -18.17 14.15 -11.55
CA ILE A 23 -17.13 15.17 -11.36
C ILE A 23 -17.39 16.04 -10.12
N LYS A 24 -18.63 16.50 -9.93
CA LYS A 24 -19.01 17.32 -8.78
C LYS A 24 -18.86 16.59 -7.43
N LYS A 25 -18.81 15.25 -7.43
CA LYS A 25 -18.65 14.44 -6.21
C LYS A 25 -17.21 14.04 -5.91
N ILE A 26 -16.27 14.26 -6.85
CA ILE A 26 -14.87 13.99 -6.63
C ILE A 26 -14.30 15.14 -5.81
N ASP A 27 -13.84 14.84 -4.59
CA ASP A 27 -13.13 15.83 -3.78
C ASP A 27 -11.71 16.01 -4.33
N LEU A 28 -11.52 17.10 -5.06
CA LEU A 28 -10.24 17.50 -5.65
C LEU A 28 -9.53 18.56 -4.81
N SER A 29 -10.02 18.89 -3.61
CA SER A 29 -9.48 19.97 -2.77
C SER A 29 -7.99 19.78 -2.46
N ASN A 30 -7.53 18.54 -2.39
CA ASN A 30 -6.13 18.17 -2.14
C ASN A 30 -5.31 17.95 -3.42
N ILE A 31 -5.93 18.09 -4.60
CA ILE A 31 -5.27 17.88 -5.89
C ILE A 31 -5.25 19.21 -6.63
N LYS A 32 -4.07 19.78 -6.83
CA LYS A 32 -3.89 21.05 -7.57
C LYS A 32 -4.13 20.92 -9.09
N PHE A 33 -5.08 20.08 -9.51
CA PHE A 33 -5.44 19.93 -10.91
C PHE A 33 -6.76 20.62 -11.20
N LYS A 34 -6.77 21.46 -12.21
CA LYS A 34 -8.01 21.93 -12.84
C LYS A 34 -8.32 21.01 -14.01
N PHE A 35 -9.34 20.17 -13.86
CA PHE A 35 -9.85 19.39 -14.97
C PHE A 35 -10.68 20.30 -15.88
N ASN A 36 -10.09 20.74 -16.98
CA ASN A 36 -10.74 21.66 -17.91
C ASN A 36 -11.49 20.93 -19.02
N SER A 37 -11.37 19.57 -19.11
CA SER A 37 -11.99 18.79 -20.18
C SER A 37 -12.28 17.36 -19.75
N GLU A 38 -13.24 16.75 -20.43
CA GLU A 38 -13.58 15.33 -20.27
C GLU A 38 -12.38 14.44 -20.57
N GLU A 39 -11.54 14.81 -21.55
CA GLU A 39 -10.34 14.07 -21.93
C GLU A 39 -9.34 13.94 -20.78
N LYS A 40 -9.15 14.99 -19.99
CA LYS A 40 -8.23 14.96 -18.84
C LYS A 40 -8.75 14.05 -17.73
N LEU A 41 -10.08 14.01 -17.51
CA LEU A 41 -10.66 13.08 -16.55
C LEU A 41 -10.57 11.63 -17.05
N ASP A 42 -10.82 11.38 -18.33
CA ASP A 42 -10.66 10.05 -18.93
C ASP A 42 -9.22 9.55 -18.82
N LEU A 43 -8.25 10.43 -19.05
CA LEU A 43 -6.83 10.13 -18.85
C LEU A 43 -6.53 9.81 -17.38
N LEU A 44 -7.09 10.57 -16.45
CA LEU A 44 -6.92 10.32 -15.00
C LEU A 44 -7.48 8.95 -14.62
N ILE A 45 -8.73 8.65 -15.00
CA ILE A 45 -9.37 7.37 -14.70
C ILE A 45 -8.58 6.20 -15.33
N THR A 46 -8.15 6.36 -16.58
CA THR A 46 -7.36 5.35 -17.26
C THR A 46 -6.03 5.11 -16.56
N GLY A 47 -5.32 6.18 -16.18
CA GLY A 47 -4.04 6.06 -15.49
C GLY A 47 -4.17 5.47 -14.09
N VAL A 48 -5.22 5.82 -13.35
CA VAL A 48 -5.52 5.20 -12.04
C VAL A 48 -5.82 3.71 -12.21
N ASN A 49 -6.60 3.33 -13.23
CA ASN A 49 -6.89 1.92 -13.50
C ASN A 49 -5.64 1.14 -13.90
N GLU A 50 -4.81 1.67 -14.78
CA GLU A 50 -3.54 1.03 -15.15
C GLU A 50 -2.62 0.87 -13.94
N PHE A 51 -2.55 1.89 -13.08
CA PHE A 51 -1.81 1.84 -11.83
C PHE A 51 -2.35 0.73 -10.90
N MET A 52 -3.66 0.64 -10.73
CA MET A 52 -4.28 -0.39 -9.88
C MET A 52 -4.09 -1.78 -10.44
N VAL A 53 -4.22 -1.97 -11.76
CA VAL A 53 -3.97 -3.25 -12.42
C VAL A 53 -2.53 -3.69 -12.24
N GLN A 54 -1.55 -2.80 -12.46
CA GLN A 54 -0.13 -3.10 -12.25
C GLN A 54 0.19 -3.42 -10.79
N ARG A 55 -0.47 -2.75 -9.85
CA ARG A 55 -0.33 -3.02 -8.43
C ARG A 55 -0.84 -4.40 -8.03
N LEU A 56 -1.84 -4.91 -8.73
CA LEU A 56 -2.47 -6.21 -8.48
C LEU A 56 -1.87 -7.32 -9.36
N ASP A 57 -1.03 -6.98 -10.34
CA ASP A 57 -0.37 -7.96 -11.20
C ASP A 57 0.65 -8.77 -10.38
N SER A 58 0.32 -10.05 -10.18
CA SER A 58 1.14 -11.00 -9.42
C SER A 58 2.57 -11.16 -9.97
N LYS A 59 2.80 -10.90 -11.26
CA LYS A 59 4.11 -11.00 -11.89
C LYS A 59 5.06 -9.87 -11.48
N SER A 60 4.51 -8.73 -11.08
CA SER A 60 5.30 -7.58 -10.63
C SER A 60 5.46 -7.53 -9.10
N ILE A 61 4.80 -8.43 -8.37
CA ILE A 61 4.80 -8.47 -6.91
C ILE A 61 5.87 -9.46 -6.43
N ASP A 62 6.86 -8.92 -5.72
CA ASP A 62 7.85 -9.71 -4.99
C ASP A 62 7.18 -10.61 -3.93
N GLU A 63 7.65 -11.86 -3.79
CA GLU A 63 7.08 -12.84 -2.87
C GLU A 63 7.02 -12.32 -1.42
N ASN A 64 8.02 -11.55 -1.00
CA ASN A 64 8.05 -10.99 0.35
C ASN A 64 6.91 -9.98 0.60
N ILE A 65 6.44 -9.31 -0.45
CA ILE A 65 5.33 -8.37 -0.36
C ILE A 65 3.99 -9.08 -0.57
N SER A 66 3.95 -10.12 -1.42
CA SER A 66 2.73 -10.82 -1.79
C SER A 66 1.95 -11.33 -0.56
N PHE A 67 2.65 -11.85 0.46
CA PHE A 67 2.06 -12.27 1.73
C PHE A 67 1.22 -11.18 2.39
N PHE A 68 1.73 -9.95 2.37
CA PHE A 68 1.06 -8.80 3.01
C PHE A 68 -0.05 -8.22 2.14
N LEU A 69 -0.01 -8.40 0.82
CA LEU A 69 -1.03 -7.92 -0.10
C LEU A 69 -2.26 -8.82 -0.19
N GLN A 70 -2.23 -10.03 0.36
CA GLN A 70 -3.33 -10.98 0.33
C GLN A 70 -4.62 -10.44 0.95
N ASN A 71 -4.50 -9.60 1.96
CA ASN A 71 -5.66 -8.92 2.54
C ASN A 71 -5.28 -7.60 3.24
N MET A 72 -6.26 -6.74 3.42
CA MET A 72 -6.07 -5.41 4.01
C MET A 72 -5.50 -5.45 5.44
N LYS A 73 -5.78 -6.47 6.24
CA LYS A 73 -5.27 -6.59 7.62
C LYS A 73 -3.76 -6.78 7.61
N ARG A 74 -3.26 -7.71 6.78
CA ARG A 74 -1.81 -7.94 6.59
C ARG A 74 -1.11 -6.70 6.06
N TYR A 75 -1.70 -6.05 5.06
CA TYR A 75 -1.14 -4.83 4.48
C TYR A 75 -1.01 -3.70 5.50
N ARG A 76 -2.04 -3.45 6.31
CA ARG A 76 -2.00 -2.44 7.36
C ARG A 76 -0.96 -2.75 8.43
N ILE A 77 -0.76 -4.02 8.79
CA ILE A 77 0.29 -4.44 9.71
C ILE A 77 1.66 -4.15 9.11
N LEU A 78 1.91 -4.50 7.83
CA LEU A 78 3.16 -4.18 7.15
C LEU A 78 3.45 -2.68 7.20
N VAL A 79 2.50 -1.84 6.77
CA VAL A 79 2.67 -0.37 6.76
C VAL A 79 2.97 0.15 8.17
N SER A 80 2.24 -0.33 9.20
CA SER A 80 2.46 0.08 10.58
C SER A 80 3.84 -0.34 11.12
N VAL A 81 4.31 -1.53 10.73
CA VAL A 81 5.66 -2.01 11.11
C VAL A 81 6.74 -1.21 10.40
N MET A 82 6.56 -0.88 9.12
CA MET A 82 7.51 -0.04 8.37
C MET A 82 7.59 1.39 8.93
N ASP A 83 6.45 1.96 9.33
CA ASP A 83 6.39 3.26 9.99
C ASP A 83 7.15 3.24 11.33
N GLU A 84 6.90 2.27 12.19
CA GLU A 84 7.66 2.09 13.44
C GLU A 84 9.14 1.84 13.20
N TYR A 85 9.49 1.06 12.16
CA TYR A 85 10.88 0.81 11.79
C TYR A 85 11.64 2.08 11.39
N SER A 86 10.96 3.00 10.69
CA SER A 86 11.56 4.27 10.26
C SER A 86 11.67 5.30 11.39
N THR A 87 10.76 5.26 12.37
CA THR A 87 10.66 6.30 13.42
C THR A 87 11.25 5.88 14.76
N ASN A 88 11.24 4.58 15.10
CA ASN A 88 11.54 4.08 16.43
C ASN A 88 12.75 3.13 16.50
N ALA A 89 13.95 3.65 16.20
CA ALA A 89 15.20 2.91 16.37
C ALA A 89 15.22 1.51 15.74
N ASN A 90 14.58 1.37 14.58
CA ASN A 90 14.59 0.16 13.73
C ASN A 90 13.92 -1.09 14.35
N ALA A 91 13.06 -0.94 15.35
CA ALA A 91 12.34 -2.06 15.96
C ALA A 91 11.07 -1.63 16.69
N THR A 92 10.12 -2.53 16.79
CA THR A 92 8.82 -2.29 17.45
C THR A 92 8.41 -3.46 18.34
N TYR A 93 7.36 -3.24 19.13
CA TYR A 93 6.69 -4.26 19.94
C TYR A 93 5.32 -4.59 19.34
N LYS A 94 4.81 -5.79 19.58
CA LYS A 94 3.45 -6.16 19.17
C LYS A 94 2.40 -5.20 19.72
N GLU A 95 2.54 -4.79 20.97
CA GLU A 95 1.63 -3.85 21.66
C GLU A 95 1.55 -2.50 20.97
N GLN A 96 2.66 -2.00 20.41
CA GLN A 96 2.67 -0.75 19.62
C GLN A 96 1.82 -0.87 18.36
N ILE A 97 2.01 -1.97 17.61
CA ILE A 97 1.22 -2.23 16.40
C ILE A 97 -0.27 -2.40 16.74
N ILE A 98 -0.59 -3.10 17.84
CA ILE A 98 -1.96 -3.28 18.31
C ILE A 98 -2.61 -1.94 18.68
N LYS A 99 -1.89 -1.06 19.38
CA LYS A 99 -2.37 0.28 19.71
C LYS A 99 -2.67 1.13 18.46
N LYS A 100 -1.87 0.99 17.38
CA LYS A 100 -2.10 1.68 16.10
C LYS A 100 -3.31 1.12 15.35
N LEU A 101 -3.53 -0.19 15.42
CA LEU A 101 -4.53 -0.90 14.63
C LEU A 101 -5.75 -1.35 15.46
N ARG A 102 -6.28 -0.46 16.29
CA ARG A 102 -7.40 -0.73 17.25
C ARG A 102 -8.66 -1.32 16.62
N VAL A 103 -8.83 -1.20 15.30
CA VAL A 103 -9.97 -1.78 14.56
C VAL A 103 -9.90 -3.30 14.44
N TYR A 104 -8.77 -3.92 14.77
CA TYR A 104 -8.58 -5.37 14.73
C TYR A 104 -8.35 -5.92 16.12
N SER A 105 -8.80 -7.17 16.37
CA SER A 105 -8.55 -7.82 17.65
C SER A 105 -7.06 -8.08 17.90
N TYR A 106 -6.66 -8.06 19.17
CA TYR A 106 -5.31 -8.44 19.62
C TYR A 106 -4.84 -9.77 18.98
N LYS A 107 -5.71 -10.80 19.07
CA LYS A 107 -5.42 -12.13 18.53
C LYS A 107 -5.12 -12.10 17.02
N THR A 108 -5.91 -11.35 16.25
CA THR A 108 -5.71 -11.23 14.80
C THR A 108 -4.35 -10.63 14.48
N ILE A 109 -3.98 -9.51 15.13
CA ILE A 109 -2.70 -8.83 14.87
C ILE A 109 -1.55 -9.70 15.30
N SER A 110 -1.61 -10.29 16.51
CA SER A 110 -0.55 -11.16 17.03
C SER A 110 -0.31 -12.35 16.10
N ASN A 111 -1.36 -13.05 15.67
CA ASN A 111 -1.22 -14.19 14.78
C ASN A 111 -0.57 -13.83 13.43
N ILE A 112 -0.93 -12.68 12.84
CA ILE A 112 -0.33 -12.24 11.58
C ILE A 112 1.16 -11.88 11.77
N ILE A 113 1.51 -11.23 12.88
CA ILE A 113 2.91 -10.93 13.20
C ILE A 113 3.71 -12.22 13.41
N ASP A 114 3.15 -13.19 14.14
CA ASP A 114 3.81 -14.48 14.39
C ASP A 114 3.98 -15.29 13.11
N ASP A 115 2.98 -15.31 12.22
CA ASP A 115 3.08 -15.92 10.89
C ASP A 115 4.16 -15.22 10.05
N ALA A 116 4.23 -13.89 10.08
CA ALA A 116 5.28 -13.14 9.38
C ALA A 116 6.69 -13.41 9.94
N ILE A 117 6.82 -13.63 11.25
CA ILE A 117 8.08 -14.02 11.89
C ILE A 117 8.48 -15.44 11.49
N SER A 118 7.56 -16.39 11.54
CA SER A 118 7.81 -17.79 11.17
C SER A 118 8.24 -17.95 9.72
N ARG A 119 7.75 -17.07 8.83
CA ARG A 119 8.15 -17.02 7.41
C ARG A 119 9.43 -16.23 7.15
N GLY A 120 10.04 -15.64 8.17
CA GLY A 120 11.26 -14.86 8.03
C GLY A 120 11.08 -13.47 7.44
N TYR A 121 9.85 -12.93 7.38
CA TYR A 121 9.60 -11.54 6.98
C TYR A 121 9.95 -10.55 8.09
N PHE A 122 9.64 -10.91 9.33
CA PHE A 122 10.08 -10.19 10.53
C PHE A 122 11.06 -11.05 11.34
N LYS A 123 11.87 -10.41 12.15
CA LYS A 123 12.77 -11.10 13.08
C LYS A 123 12.78 -10.48 14.45
N TYR A 124 12.84 -11.31 15.48
CA TYR A 124 13.03 -10.84 16.84
C TYR A 124 14.43 -10.26 17.02
N ILE A 125 14.51 -9.26 17.89
CA ILE A 125 15.77 -8.68 18.35
C ILE A 125 15.91 -9.01 19.82
N ASN A 126 16.99 -9.71 20.16
CA ASN A 126 17.36 -9.92 21.56
C ASN A 126 17.99 -8.61 22.05
N LEU A 127 17.28 -7.86 22.87
CA LEU A 127 17.90 -6.77 23.63
C LEU A 127 18.61 -7.38 24.83
N PRO A 128 19.87 -7.03 25.10
CA PRO A 128 20.52 -7.42 26.33
C PRO A 128 19.77 -6.76 27.50
N ASN A 129 18.96 -7.53 28.21
CA ASN A 129 18.28 -7.07 29.40
C ASN A 129 19.24 -6.98 30.56
N LYS A 130 19.41 -5.80 31.12
CA LYS A 130 20.15 -5.57 32.37
C LYS A 130 19.42 -6.07 33.63
N THR A 131 18.16 -6.50 33.50
CA THR A 131 17.35 -7.00 34.64
C THR A 131 16.51 -8.19 34.21
N ASN A 132 16.46 -9.22 35.06
CA ASN A 132 15.77 -10.52 34.87
C ASN A 132 14.22 -10.46 34.79
N LYS A 133 13.61 -9.30 34.59
CA LYS A 133 12.17 -9.17 34.48
C LYS A 133 11.77 -9.12 33.01
N GLU A 134 11.02 -10.13 32.60
CA GLU A 134 10.33 -10.31 31.33
C GLU A 134 11.08 -9.84 30.07
N LYS A 135 11.52 -10.80 29.26
CA LYS A 135 12.14 -10.57 27.95
C LYS A 135 11.12 -9.93 27.00
N ILE A 136 10.98 -8.62 27.03
CA ILE A 136 10.16 -7.88 26.09
C ILE A 136 10.75 -8.10 24.69
N LYS A 137 10.06 -8.89 23.88
CA LYS A 137 10.52 -9.24 22.53
C LYS A 137 10.20 -8.13 21.55
N LYS A 138 11.20 -7.33 21.20
CA LYS A 138 11.11 -6.45 20.03
C LYS A 138 11.29 -7.24 18.75
N PHE A 139 10.65 -6.79 17.68
CA PHE A 139 10.87 -7.34 16.35
C PHE A 139 11.05 -6.21 15.32
N ARG A 140 11.62 -6.56 14.18
CA ARG A 140 11.82 -5.66 13.05
C ARG A 140 11.62 -6.39 11.73
N PRO A 141 11.34 -5.67 10.64
CA PRO A 141 11.37 -6.25 9.32
C PRO A 141 12.79 -6.72 8.97
N THR A 142 12.89 -7.74 8.14
CA THR A 142 14.19 -8.15 7.57
C THR A 142 14.63 -7.16 6.50
N THR A 143 15.93 -7.09 6.22
CA THR A 143 16.48 -6.22 5.18
C THR A 143 15.86 -6.53 3.82
N THR A 144 15.66 -7.81 3.50
CA THR A 144 15.00 -8.25 2.28
C THR A 144 13.60 -7.68 2.16
N LEU A 145 12.77 -7.80 3.20
CA LEU A 145 11.41 -7.25 3.20
C LEU A 145 11.42 -5.73 3.05
N VAL A 146 12.33 -5.02 3.73
CA VAL A 146 12.45 -3.55 3.59
C VAL A 146 12.79 -3.18 2.15
N SER A 147 13.77 -3.86 1.54
CA SER A 147 14.15 -3.61 0.13
C SER A 147 12.98 -3.88 -0.82
N SER A 148 12.29 -4.99 -0.66
CA SER A 148 11.10 -5.34 -1.47
C SER A 148 9.99 -4.31 -1.32
N TYR A 149 9.72 -3.85 -0.09
CA TYR A 149 8.72 -2.81 0.19
C TYR A 149 9.07 -1.47 -0.47
N VAL A 150 10.32 -1.03 -0.34
CA VAL A 150 10.79 0.23 -0.96
C VAL A 150 10.72 0.13 -2.48
N ASN A 151 11.21 -0.95 -3.08
CA ASN A 151 11.18 -1.15 -4.53
C ASN A 151 9.74 -1.16 -5.06
N TRP A 152 8.84 -1.87 -4.39
CA TRP A 152 7.43 -1.90 -4.73
C TRP A 152 6.78 -0.51 -4.63
N THR A 153 7.09 0.25 -3.58
CA THR A 153 6.59 1.63 -3.40
C THR A 153 7.14 2.56 -4.49
N LEU A 154 8.45 2.48 -4.79
CA LEU A 154 9.09 3.31 -5.82
C LEU A 154 8.54 3.02 -7.22
N LEU A 155 8.24 1.77 -7.54
CA LEU A 155 7.58 1.41 -8.79
C LEU A 155 6.27 2.16 -8.95
N HIS A 156 5.47 2.24 -7.89
CA HIS A 156 4.20 2.95 -7.90
C HIS A 156 4.37 4.47 -8.02
N VAL A 157 5.31 5.06 -7.28
CA VAL A 157 5.63 6.49 -7.37
C VAL A 157 6.10 6.83 -8.79
N ARG A 158 6.94 6.00 -9.39
CA ARG A 158 7.41 6.17 -10.77
C ARG A 158 6.26 6.16 -11.78
N ASN A 159 5.32 5.26 -11.62
CA ASN A 159 4.16 5.14 -12.50
C ASN A 159 3.22 6.34 -12.35
N ILE A 160 2.96 6.77 -11.11
CA ILE A 160 2.20 7.99 -10.85
C ILE A 160 2.87 9.21 -11.50
N ASN A 161 4.18 9.37 -11.35
CA ASN A 161 4.92 10.50 -11.94
C ASN A 161 4.90 10.49 -13.47
N LYS A 162 4.99 9.32 -14.10
CA LYS A 162 4.81 9.20 -15.56
C LYS A 162 3.41 9.67 -15.97
N PHE A 163 2.41 9.22 -15.23
CA PHE A 163 1.03 9.58 -15.50
C PHE A 163 0.77 11.08 -15.31
N LEU A 164 1.26 11.69 -14.22
CA LEU A 164 1.14 13.12 -13.97
C LEU A 164 1.79 14.00 -15.04
N LYS A 165 2.85 13.51 -15.72
CA LYS A 165 3.46 14.19 -16.86
C LYS A 165 2.60 14.17 -18.12
N LEU A 166 1.72 13.17 -18.28
CA LEU A 166 0.81 13.08 -19.42
C LEU A 166 -0.42 13.99 -19.28
N ILE A 167 -0.72 14.44 -18.05
CA ILE A 167 -1.89 15.27 -17.75
C ILE A 167 -1.54 16.77 -17.76
N LYS A 168 -0.26 17.10 -17.59
CA LYS A 168 0.23 18.49 -17.69
C LYS A 168 0.26 18.95 -19.12
#